data_f368b6cfc0699c8c0d6ad85ff17e2947
#
_entry.id   f368b6cfc0699c8c0d6ad85ff17e2947
#
_cell.length_a   1.000
_cell.length_b   1.000
_cell.length_c   1.000
_cell.angle_alpha   90.00
_cell.angle_beta   90.00
_cell.angle_gamma   90.00
#
_symmetry.space_group_name_H-M   'P 1'
#
loop_
_entity.id
_entity.type
_entity.pdbx_description
1 polymer ?
#
loop_
_entity_poly.entity_id
_entity_poly.type
_entity_poly.pdbx_seq_one_letter_code
_entity_poly.pdbx_strand_id
1 'polypeptide(L)'
;MKTILKDAESKMQKALDRLDYEYSTIRAGRANPAVLEKVSVDYYGAMTPINQMAAVSVAEARILVIQPWDVSTLKAIEKAILNSDIGITPTNDGKVLRLVFPQLTEERRKDLCKSIKKYGEECKVAVRNVRREAMDKMKAKKKDGELTEDDMKSGEKDVQKLTDKYCDKVDQHVYDKEKEIMSI
;
A
#
# COMPACT_ATOMS: atom_id res chain seq x y z
N MET A 1 6.18 18.71 -26.06
CA MET A 1 5.10 17.72 -25.90
C MET A 1 5.52 16.47 -25.13
N LYS A 2 6.46 15.65 -25.63
CA LYS A 2 6.90 14.39 -24.98
C LYS A 2 7.32 14.53 -23.51
N THR A 3 7.94 15.64 -23.13
CA THR A 3 8.35 15.91 -21.74
C THR A 3 7.15 16.11 -20.81
N ILE A 4 6.11 16.82 -21.27
CA ILE A 4 4.88 17.04 -20.48
C ILE A 4 4.15 15.72 -20.25
N LEU A 5 4.05 14.87 -21.29
CA LEU A 5 3.41 13.55 -21.18
C LEU A 5 4.18 12.64 -20.21
N LYS A 6 5.51 12.61 -20.28
CA LYS A 6 6.34 11.85 -19.34
C LYS A 6 6.20 12.35 -17.90
N ASP A 7 6.18 13.66 -17.67
CA ASP A 7 5.96 14.26 -16.35
C ASP A 7 4.58 13.88 -15.82
N ALA A 8 3.54 13.97 -16.67
CA ALA A 8 2.19 13.57 -16.30
C ALA A 8 2.11 12.07 -15.94
N GLU A 9 2.70 11.20 -16.78
CA GLU A 9 2.75 9.75 -16.50
C GLU A 9 3.46 9.44 -15.19
N SER A 10 4.61 10.08 -14.92
CA SER A 10 5.34 9.92 -13.66
C SER A 10 4.53 10.34 -12.46
N LYS A 11 3.78 11.46 -12.55
CA LYS A 11 2.92 11.94 -11.46
C LYS A 11 1.71 11.04 -11.23
N MET A 12 1.09 10.53 -12.31
CA MET A 12 -0.01 9.58 -12.21
C MET A 12 0.45 8.25 -11.61
N GLN A 13 1.66 7.78 -11.97
CA GLN A 13 2.25 6.59 -11.36
C GLN A 13 2.47 6.79 -9.85
N LYS A 14 3.03 7.93 -9.43
CA LYS A 14 3.20 8.25 -8.00
C LYS A 14 1.86 8.28 -7.24
N ALA A 15 0.78 8.73 -7.87
CA ALA A 15 -0.55 8.69 -7.27
C ALA A 15 -1.03 7.25 -7.06
N LEU A 16 -0.75 6.35 -8.02
CA LEU A 16 -1.06 4.94 -7.92
C LEU A 16 -0.20 4.25 -6.85
N ASP A 17 1.11 4.52 -6.82
CA ASP A 17 2.03 3.98 -5.80
C ASP A 17 1.60 4.39 -4.37
N ARG A 18 1.09 5.62 -4.23
CA ARG A 18 0.53 6.08 -2.95
C ARG A 18 -0.73 5.30 -2.57
N LEU A 19 -1.61 5.01 -3.53
CA LEU A 19 -2.79 4.17 -3.30
C LEU A 19 -2.40 2.78 -2.83
N ASP A 20 -1.39 2.17 -3.48
CA ASP A 20 -0.88 0.85 -3.08
C ASP A 20 -0.30 0.87 -1.66
N TYR A 21 0.41 1.94 -1.31
CA TYR A 21 0.89 2.14 0.06
C TYR A 21 -0.27 2.22 1.06
N GLU A 22 -1.30 3.04 0.80
CA GLU A 22 -2.49 3.13 1.67
C GLU A 22 -3.18 1.76 1.80
N TYR A 23 -3.29 1.00 0.70
CA TYR A 23 -3.86 -0.34 0.72
C TYR A 23 -3.00 -1.35 1.50
N SER A 24 -1.69 -1.19 1.52
CA SER A 24 -0.78 -2.03 2.32
C SER A 24 -0.95 -1.81 3.82
N THR A 25 -1.36 -0.59 4.23
CA THR A 25 -1.61 -0.26 5.64
C THR A 25 -2.95 -0.80 6.15
N ILE A 26 -3.88 -1.15 5.25
CA ILE A 26 -5.18 -1.70 5.61
C ILE A 26 -5.00 -3.13 6.11
N ARG A 27 -5.18 -3.33 7.41
CA ARG A 27 -5.13 -4.65 8.04
C ARG A 27 -6.41 -5.41 7.70
N ALA A 28 -6.36 -6.22 6.65
CA ALA A 28 -7.50 -7.00 6.17
C ALA A 28 -7.69 -8.35 6.91
N GLY A 29 -7.16 -8.50 8.12
CA GLY A 29 -7.23 -9.75 8.88
C GLY A 29 -6.29 -10.86 8.38
N ARG A 30 -5.50 -10.61 7.31
CA ARG A 30 -4.43 -11.53 6.88
C ARG A 30 -3.16 -11.30 7.66
N ALA A 31 -2.46 -12.38 7.94
CA ALA A 31 -1.13 -12.35 8.51
C ALA A 31 -0.16 -11.71 7.49
N ASN A 32 0.41 -10.56 7.85
CA ASN A 32 1.39 -9.86 7.03
C ASN A 32 2.69 -9.67 7.84
N PRO A 33 3.83 -10.20 7.40
CA PRO A 33 5.13 -10.01 8.06
C PRO A 33 5.51 -8.54 8.26
N ALA A 34 5.06 -7.64 7.40
CA ALA A 34 5.34 -6.20 7.48
C ALA A 34 4.88 -5.54 8.79
N VAL A 35 3.93 -6.15 9.52
CA VAL A 35 3.51 -5.63 10.84
C VAL A 35 4.62 -5.70 11.88
N LEU A 36 5.62 -6.57 11.69
CA LEU A 36 6.76 -6.76 12.58
C LEU A 36 7.95 -5.85 12.24
N GLU A 37 7.97 -5.19 11.09
CA GLU A 37 9.10 -4.34 10.66
C GLU A 37 9.36 -3.17 11.62
N LYS A 38 8.32 -2.70 12.28
CA LYS A 38 8.40 -1.59 13.26
C LYS A 38 8.72 -2.06 14.68
N VAL A 39 8.76 -3.38 14.92
CA VAL A 39 9.01 -3.94 16.24
C VAL A 39 10.47 -4.28 16.37
N SER A 40 11.12 -3.63 17.34
CA SER A 40 12.51 -3.89 17.68
C SER A 40 12.60 -4.50 19.08
N VAL A 41 13.56 -5.39 19.23
CA VAL A 41 13.85 -6.11 20.49
C VAL A 41 15.19 -5.63 21.01
N ASP A 42 15.29 -5.41 22.31
CA ASP A 42 16.59 -5.20 22.94
C ASP A 42 17.36 -6.54 22.98
N TYR A 43 18.38 -6.62 22.13
CA TYR A 43 19.26 -7.77 22.01
C TYR A 43 20.67 -7.36 22.41
N TYR A 44 21.09 -7.78 23.60
CA TYR A 44 22.39 -7.42 24.20
C TYR A 44 22.68 -5.92 24.21
N GLY A 45 21.66 -5.10 24.51
CA GLY A 45 21.80 -3.63 24.55
C GLY A 45 21.69 -2.91 23.21
N ALA A 46 21.40 -3.63 22.11
CA ALA A 46 21.14 -3.06 20.80
C ALA A 46 19.70 -3.32 20.36
N MET A 47 18.98 -2.26 19.94
CA MET A 47 17.62 -2.37 19.39
C MET A 47 17.68 -3.02 18.01
N THR A 48 17.29 -4.28 17.92
CA THR A 48 17.38 -5.10 16.70
C THR A 48 15.98 -5.42 16.19
N PRO A 49 15.67 -5.19 14.91
CA PRO A 49 14.39 -5.55 14.30
C PRO A 49 14.18 -7.09 14.34
N ILE A 50 12.92 -7.52 14.56
CA ILE A 50 12.57 -8.95 14.69
C ILE A 50 12.98 -9.76 13.45
N ASN A 51 12.85 -9.19 12.24
CA ASN A 51 13.23 -9.84 10.98
C ASN A 51 14.75 -10.14 10.86
N GLN A 52 15.60 -9.52 11.68
CA GLN A 52 17.04 -9.82 11.76
C GLN A 52 17.37 -10.87 12.82
N MET A 53 16.41 -11.24 13.66
CA MET A 53 16.61 -12.20 14.77
C MET A 53 15.81 -13.48 14.60
N ALA A 54 14.81 -13.48 13.72
CA ALA A 54 13.89 -14.58 13.54
C ALA A 54 13.47 -14.72 12.08
N ALA A 55 13.22 -15.96 11.67
CA ALA A 55 12.50 -16.22 10.43
C ALA A 55 11.00 -15.97 10.65
N VAL A 56 10.42 -15.11 9.80
CA VAL A 56 9.00 -14.77 9.85
C VAL A 56 8.32 -15.40 8.65
N SER A 57 7.32 -16.26 8.87
CA SER A 57 6.59 -16.94 7.82
C SER A 57 5.09 -16.92 8.07
N VAL A 58 4.30 -16.93 6.98
CA VAL A 58 2.85 -17.06 7.03
C VAL A 58 2.51 -18.55 6.92
N ALA A 59 2.10 -19.17 8.03
CA ALA A 59 1.72 -20.58 8.05
C ALA A 59 0.32 -20.80 7.47
N GLU A 60 -0.61 -19.89 7.78
CA GLU A 60 -1.98 -19.87 7.30
C GLU A 60 -2.40 -18.43 7.02
N ALA A 61 -3.53 -18.24 6.34
CA ALA A 61 -4.01 -16.91 5.95
C ALA A 61 -4.03 -15.88 7.11
N ARG A 62 -4.15 -16.36 8.36
CA ARG A 62 -4.26 -15.53 9.57
C ARG A 62 -3.25 -15.86 10.67
N ILE A 63 -2.29 -16.74 10.40
CA ILE A 63 -1.30 -17.17 11.37
C ILE A 63 0.09 -16.80 10.88
N LEU A 64 0.72 -15.88 11.60
CA LEU A 64 2.12 -15.54 11.41
C LEU A 64 2.95 -16.33 12.41
N VAL A 65 3.95 -17.02 11.91
CA VAL A 65 4.91 -17.79 12.73
C VAL A 65 6.24 -17.07 12.73
N ILE A 66 6.74 -16.82 13.95
CA ILE A 66 8.04 -16.21 14.20
C ILE A 66 8.92 -17.28 14.83
N GLN A 67 9.96 -17.68 14.11
CA GLN A 67 10.93 -18.66 14.56
C GLN A 67 12.27 -17.99 14.82
N PRO A 68 12.63 -17.72 16.08
CA PRO A 68 13.92 -17.13 16.41
C PRO A 68 15.06 -18.08 16.04
N TRP A 69 16.16 -17.55 15.61
CA TRP A 69 17.40 -18.33 15.42
C TRP A 69 18.02 -18.75 16.73
N ASP A 70 17.83 -17.95 17.77
CA ASP A 70 18.20 -18.26 19.15
C ASP A 70 16.94 -18.35 20.03
N VAL A 71 16.64 -19.54 20.53
CA VAL A 71 15.46 -19.81 21.36
C VAL A 71 15.47 -19.00 22.67
N SER A 72 16.64 -18.58 23.14
CA SER A 72 16.76 -17.76 24.38
C SER A 72 16.11 -16.38 24.19
N THR A 73 16.02 -15.85 22.96
CA THR A 73 15.41 -14.54 22.63
C THR A 73 13.89 -14.58 22.57
N LEU A 74 13.28 -15.77 22.62
CA LEU A 74 11.85 -15.98 22.42
C LEU A 74 10.99 -15.13 23.37
N LYS A 75 11.35 -15.08 24.66
CA LYS A 75 10.66 -14.26 25.66
C LYS A 75 10.84 -12.74 25.41
N ALA A 76 12.01 -12.34 24.93
CA ALA A 76 12.27 -10.94 24.63
C ALA A 76 11.44 -10.48 23.42
N ILE A 77 11.34 -11.30 22.38
CA ILE A 77 10.50 -11.06 21.21
C ILE A 77 9.01 -11.01 21.60
N GLU A 78 8.54 -11.96 22.40
CA GLU A 78 7.17 -11.99 22.93
C GLU A 78 6.82 -10.70 23.67
N LYS A 79 7.68 -10.26 24.59
CA LYS A 79 7.51 -9.01 25.34
C LYS A 79 7.50 -7.78 24.44
N ALA A 80 8.37 -7.73 23.44
CA ALA A 80 8.41 -6.63 22.48
C ALA A 80 7.14 -6.54 21.65
N ILE A 81 6.58 -7.68 21.23
CA ILE A 81 5.31 -7.73 20.50
C ILE A 81 4.14 -7.28 21.39
N LEU A 82 4.11 -7.73 22.66
CA LEU A 82 3.07 -7.32 23.61
C LEU A 82 3.08 -5.80 23.88
N ASN A 83 4.26 -5.20 23.92
CA ASN A 83 4.43 -3.77 24.13
C ASN A 83 4.24 -2.93 22.85
N SER A 84 4.09 -3.58 21.70
CA SER A 84 3.89 -2.90 20.42
C SER A 84 2.41 -2.60 20.18
N ASP A 85 2.15 -1.65 19.25
CA ASP A 85 0.80 -1.27 18.82
C ASP A 85 0.12 -2.32 17.91
N ILE A 86 0.68 -3.54 17.79
CA ILE A 86 0.10 -4.60 16.96
C ILE A 86 -1.25 -5.05 17.53
N GLY A 87 -1.40 -5.06 18.88
CA GLY A 87 -2.66 -5.40 19.54
C GLY A 87 -3.05 -6.88 19.42
N ILE A 88 -2.08 -7.77 19.14
CA ILE A 88 -2.27 -9.22 19.02
C ILE A 88 -1.38 -9.90 20.05
N THR A 89 -1.98 -10.73 20.87
CA THR A 89 -1.24 -11.53 21.88
C THR A 89 -0.56 -12.72 21.19
N PRO A 90 0.78 -12.84 21.25
CA PRO A 90 1.47 -13.99 20.71
C PRO A 90 1.21 -15.25 21.56
N THR A 91 1.11 -16.40 20.91
CA THR A 91 1.11 -17.71 21.55
C THR A 91 2.50 -18.32 21.44
N ASN A 92 3.05 -18.81 22.56
CA ASN A 92 4.41 -19.32 22.65
C ASN A 92 4.40 -20.86 22.77
N ASP A 93 5.00 -21.56 21.81
CA ASP A 93 5.12 -23.02 21.79
C ASP A 93 6.46 -23.50 22.37
N GLY A 94 7.28 -22.59 22.92
CA GLY A 94 8.63 -22.91 23.42
C GLY A 94 9.72 -22.96 22.35
N LYS A 95 9.37 -22.97 21.06
CA LYS A 95 10.29 -22.90 19.90
C LYS A 95 9.94 -21.79 18.92
N VAL A 96 8.66 -21.49 18.80
CA VAL A 96 8.12 -20.47 17.88
C VAL A 96 7.06 -19.63 18.59
N LEU A 97 6.88 -18.40 18.12
CA LEU A 97 5.74 -17.56 18.48
C LEU A 97 4.75 -17.54 17.33
N ARG A 98 3.48 -17.68 17.66
CA ARG A 98 2.37 -17.60 16.70
C ARG A 98 1.53 -16.38 16.99
N LEU A 99 1.33 -15.57 15.97
CA LEU A 99 0.39 -14.43 15.99
C LEU A 99 -0.86 -14.82 15.22
N VAL A 100 -1.97 -14.97 15.93
CA VAL A 100 -3.26 -15.29 15.33
C VAL A 100 -4.04 -13.98 15.12
N PHE A 101 -4.21 -13.60 13.86
CA PHE A 101 -4.99 -12.41 13.49
C PHE A 101 -6.48 -12.70 13.65
N PRO A 102 -7.23 -11.83 14.36
CA PRO A 102 -8.67 -12.05 14.57
C PRO A 102 -9.43 -11.98 13.24
N GLN A 103 -10.52 -12.73 13.15
CA GLN A 103 -11.42 -12.60 12.00
C GLN A 103 -12.07 -11.22 11.99
N LEU A 104 -12.14 -10.65 10.79
CA LEU A 104 -12.95 -9.46 10.59
C LEU A 104 -14.43 -9.82 10.64
N THR A 105 -15.18 -9.04 11.39
CA THR A 105 -16.66 -9.12 11.35
C THR A 105 -17.15 -8.64 9.98
N GLU A 106 -18.33 -9.07 9.54
CA GLU A 106 -18.92 -8.59 8.28
C GLU A 106 -19.09 -7.07 8.25
N GLU A 107 -19.45 -6.47 9.37
CA GLU A 107 -19.55 -5.02 9.50
C GLU A 107 -18.21 -4.35 9.24
N ARG A 108 -17.14 -4.86 9.86
CA ARG A 108 -15.79 -4.31 9.67
C ARG A 108 -15.28 -4.48 8.23
N ARG A 109 -15.61 -5.59 7.58
CA ARG A 109 -15.29 -5.78 6.15
C ARG A 109 -16.00 -4.73 5.29
N LYS A 110 -17.28 -4.47 5.52
CA LYS A 110 -18.06 -3.43 4.81
C LYS A 110 -17.46 -2.04 5.00
N ASP A 111 -17.01 -1.70 6.21
CA ASP A 111 -16.38 -0.40 6.48
C ASP A 111 -15.00 -0.28 5.82
N LEU A 112 -14.23 -1.36 5.79
CA LEU A 112 -12.96 -1.39 5.04
C LEU A 112 -13.20 -1.21 3.54
N CYS A 113 -14.21 -1.86 2.95
CA CYS A 113 -14.57 -1.68 1.54
C CYS A 113 -14.98 -0.23 1.24
N LYS A 114 -15.72 0.44 2.13
CA LYS A 114 -16.01 1.88 1.98
C LYS A 114 -14.74 2.73 1.98
N SER A 115 -13.80 2.42 2.88
CA SER A 115 -12.52 3.12 2.97
C SER A 115 -11.67 2.92 1.70
N ILE A 116 -11.65 1.69 1.16
CA ILE A 116 -10.95 1.36 -0.10
C ILE A 116 -11.52 2.18 -1.26
N LYS A 117 -12.84 2.24 -1.40
CA LYS A 117 -13.51 3.06 -2.43
C LYS A 117 -13.15 4.53 -2.29
N LYS A 118 -13.13 5.04 -1.06
CA LYS A 118 -12.75 6.43 -0.79
C LYS A 118 -11.32 6.72 -1.26
N TYR A 119 -10.34 5.89 -0.89
CA TYR A 119 -8.95 6.05 -1.35
C TYR A 119 -8.82 5.94 -2.87
N GLY A 120 -9.57 5.03 -3.50
CA GLY A 120 -9.64 4.93 -4.97
C GLY A 120 -10.15 6.21 -5.62
N GLU A 121 -11.23 6.81 -5.10
CA GLU A 121 -11.75 8.08 -5.62
C GLU A 121 -10.77 9.24 -5.39
N GLU A 122 -10.11 9.31 -4.24
CA GLU A 122 -9.06 10.31 -3.97
C GLU A 122 -7.90 10.19 -4.97
N CYS A 123 -7.49 8.96 -5.30
CA CYS A 123 -6.48 8.70 -6.31
C CYS A 123 -6.94 9.16 -7.71
N LYS A 124 -8.19 8.86 -8.12
CA LYS A 124 -8.75 9.35 -9.40
C LYS A 124 -8.80 10.87 -9.45
N VAL A 125 -9.13 11.53 -8.34
CA VAL A 125 -9.07 13.01 -8.26
C VAL A 125 -7.64 13.50 -8.48
N ALA A 126 -6.64 12.86 -7.89
CA ALA A 126 -5.24 13.20 -8.11
C ALA A 126 -4.83 13.02 -9.59
N VAL A 127 -5.22 11.90 -10.23
CA VAL A 127 -4.99 11.65 -11.66
C VAL A 127 -5.64 12.73 -12.53
N ARG A 128 -6.89 13.12 -12.24
CA ARG A 128 -7.59 14.20 -12.96
C ARG A 128 -6.91 15.58 -12.76
N ASN A 129 -6.34 15.84 -11.59
CA ASN A 129 -5.58 17.07 -11.33
C ASN A 129 -4.29 17.10 -12.14
N VAL A 130 -3.56 15.98 -12.23
CA VAL A 130 -2.37 15.86 -13.10
C VAL A 130 -2.73 16.10 -14.57
N ARG A 131 -3.88 15.58 -15.04
CA ARG A 131 -4.38 15.89 -16.38
C ARG A 131 -4.57 17.39 -16.59
N ARG A 132 -5.24 18.08 -15.65
CA ARG A 132 -5.47 19.54 -15.73
C ARG A 132 -4.14 20.28 -15.79
N GLU A 133 -3.20 19.94 -14.93
CA GLU A 133 -1.86 20.55 -14.93
C GLU A 133 -1.13 20.35 -16.27
N ALA A 134 -1.21 19.16 -16.86
CA ALA A 134 -0.61 18.87 -18.17
C ALA A 134 -1.26 19.71 -19.28
N MET A 135 -2.59 19.83 -19.26
CA MET A 135 -3.33 20.66 -20.21
C MET A 135 -2.97 22.14 -20.09
N ASP A 136 -2.84 22.66 -18.88
CA ASP A 136 -2.47 24.06 -18.65
C ASP A 136 -1.04 24.35 -19.11
N LYS A 137 -0.09 23.43 -18.87
CA LYS A 137 1.28 23.51 -19.41
C LYS A 137 1.29 23.50 -20.94
N MET A 138 0.45 22.70 -21.60
CA MET A 138 0.34 22.67 -23.06
C MET A 138 -0.25 23.99 -23.60
N LYS A 139 -1.29 24.54 -22.94
CA LYS A 139 -1.89 25.83 -23.31
C LYS A 139 -0.88 26.96 -23.20
N ALA A 140 -0.07 26.98 -22.13
CA ALA A 140 0.97 27.98 -21.96
C ALA A 140 2.00 27.90 -23.10
N LYS A 141 2.50 26.71 -23.41
CA LYS A 141 3.43 26.51 -24.54
C LYS A 141 2.85 26.86 -25.90
N LYS A 142 1.54 26.65 -26.12
CA LYS A 142 0.86 27.12 -27.34
C LYS A 142 0.84 28.65 -27.39
N LYS A 143 0.56 29.31 -26.27
CA LYS A 143 0.55 30.78 -26.18
C LYS A 143 1.94 31.37 -26.47
N ASP A 144 2.99 30.69 -26.04
CA ASP A 144 4.39 31.07 -26.27
C ASP A 144 4.89 30.71 -27.68
N GLY A 145 4.03 30.13 -28.52
CA GLY A 145 4.36 29.78 -29.92
C GLY A 145 5.18 28.49 -30.07
N GLU A 146 5.43 27.75 -28.98
CA GLU A 146 6.21 26.50 -28.98
C GLU A 146 5.39 25.28 -29.47
N LEU A 147 4.06 25.37 -29.52
CA LEU A 147 3.17 24.30 -29.97
C LEU A 147 2.16 24.82 -30.96
N THR A 148 1.93 24.02 -32.00
CA THR A 148 0.88 24.29 -33.02
C THR A 148 -0.51 23.86 -32.48
N GLU A 149 -1.58 24.27 -33.19
CA GLU A 149 -2.96 23.83 -32.91
C GLU A 149 -3.11 22.30 -33.00
N ASP A 150 -2.46 21.69 -33.99
CA ASP A 150 -2.53 20.25 -34.22
C ASP A 150 -1.73 19.49 -33.16
N ASP A 151 -0.59 20.03 -32.73
CA ASP A 151 0.16 19.49 -31.59
C ASP A 151 -0.68 19.52 -30.32
N MET A 152 -1.42 20.61 -30.08
CA MET A 152 -2.28 20.74 -28.90
C MET A 152 -3.39 19.68 -28.93
N LYS A 153 -4.10 19.50 -30.07
CA LYS A 153 -5.15 18.49 -30.21
C LYS A 153 -4.63 17.06 -30.04
N SER A 154 -3.44 16.78 -30.58
CA SER A 154 -2.80 15.48 -30.41
C SER A 154 -2.43 15.23 -28.95
N GLY A 155 -1.81 16.23 -28.30
CA GLY A 155 -1.44 16.15 -26.89
C GLY A 155 -2.62 15.98 -25.95
N GLU A 156 -3.74 16.64 -26.24
CA GLU A 156 -4.99 16.47 -25.49
C GLU A 156 -5.51 15.03 -25.54
N LYS A 157 -5.50 14.42 -26.73
CA LYS A 157 -5.88 13.01 -26.92
C LYS A 157 -4.95 12.07 -26.16
N ASP A 158 -3.64 12.35 -26.18
CA ASP A 158 -2.66 11.50 -25.52
C ASP A 158 -2.76 11.60 -24.00
N VAL A 159 -2.95 12.81 -23.44
CA VAL A 159 -3.20 13.01 -22.00
C VAL A 159 -4.51 12.36 -21.59
N GLN A 160 -5.56 12.42 -22.43
CA GLN A 160 -6.83 11.76 -22.14
C GLN A 160 -6.66 10.24 -22.09
N LYS A 161 -6.02 9.63 -23.08
CA LYS A 161 -5.72 8.19 -23.08
C LYS A 161 -4.92 7.76 -21.85
N LEU A 162 -3.94 8.58 -21.45
CA LEU A 162 -3.15 8.32 -20.27
C LEU A 162 -4.00 8.37 -19.00
N THR A 163 -4.89 9.36 -18.90
CA THR A 163 -5.82 9.52 -17.78
C THR A 163 -6.75 8.31 -17.67
N ASP A 164 -7.34 7.88 -18.78
CA ASP A 164 -8.25 6.74 -18.81
C ASP A 164 -7.51 5.46 -18.37
N LYS A 165 -6.31 5.22 -18.93
CA LYS A 165 -5.44 4.09 -18.53
C LYS A 165 -5.17 4.05 -17.03
N TYR A 166 -4.90 5.20 -16.39
CA TYR A 166 -4.62 5.23 -14.94
C TYR A 166 -5.90 5.15 -14.11
N CYS A 167 -7.01 5.70 -14.57
CA CYS A 167 -8.31 5.49 -13.91
C CYS A 167 -8.72 4.02 -13.92
N ASP A 168 -8.55 3.32 -15.05
CA ASP A 168 -8.83 1.88 -15.17
C ASP A 168 -7.94 1.06 -14.21
N LYS A 169 -6.65 1.41 -14.10
CA LYS A 169 -5.76 0.77 -13.14
C LYS A 169 -6.23 0.98 -11.70
N VAL A 170 -6.64 2.20 -11.33
CA VAL A 170 -7.18 2.48 -10.00
C VAL A 170 -8.41 1.62 -9.74
N ASP A 171 -9.34 1.51 -10.70
CA ASP A 171 -10.53 0.68 -10.55
C ASP A 171 -10.19 -0.80 -10.39
N GLN A 172 -9.17 -1.29 -11.11
CA GLN A 172 -8.68 -2.66 -10.95
C GLN A 172 -8.09 -2.89 -9.55
N HIS A 173 -7.27 -1.96 -9.03
CA HIS A 173 -6.70 -2.07 -7.69
C HIS A 173 -7.79 -2.03 -6.60
N VAL A 174 -8.81 -1.18 -6.76
CA VAL A 174 -10.00 -1.15 -5.88
C VAL A 174 -10.69 -2.51 -5.87
N TYR A 175 -11.01 -3.04 -7.05
CA TYR A 175 -11.69 -4.33 -7.20
C TYR A 175 -10.90 -5.48 -6.58
N ASP A 176 -9.61 -5.56 -6.88
CA ASP A 176 -8.74 -6.63 -6.37
C ASP A 176 -8.64 -6.58 -4.84
N LYS A 177 -8.54 -5.36 -4.27
CA LYS A 177 -8.47 -5.18 -2.82
C LYS A 177 -9.81 -5.47 -2.13
N GLU A 178 -10.93 -5.10 -2.72
CA GLU A 178 -12.26 -5.49 -2.21
C GLU A 178 -12.44 -7.01 -2.21
N LYS A 179 -12.07 -7.67 -3.31
CA LYS A 179 -12.12 -9.12 -3.43
C LYS A 179 -11.23 -9.81 -2.39
N GLU A 180 -10.02 -9.27 -2.16
CA GLU A 180 -9.12 -9.76 -1.10
C GLU A 180 -9.80 -9.73 0.27
N ILE A 181 -10.41 -8.59 0.65
CA ILE A 181 -11.06 -8.42 1.97
C ILE A 181 -12.30 -9.30 2.11
N MET A 182 -13.07 -9.47 1.04
CA MET A 182 -14.28 -10.30 1.08
C MET A 182 -13.99 -11.80 1.06
N SER A 183 -12.80 -12.23 0.59
CA SER A 183 -12.40 -13.64 0.52
C SER A 183 -11.80 -14.19 1.82
N ILE A 184 -11.59 -13.35 2.82
CA ILE A 184 -11.08 -13.69 4.15
C ILE A 184 -12.28 -13.96 5.07
#